data_986e293e2ee1eb15940e4b97ab2dbee3
#
_entry.id   986e293e2ee1eb15940e4b97ab2dbee3
#
_cell.length_a   1.000
_cell.length_b   1.000
_cell.length_c   1.000
_cell.angle_alpha   90.00
_cell.angle_beta   90.00
_cell.angle_gamma   90.00
#
_symmetry.space_group_name_H-M   'P 1'
#
loop_
_entity.id
_entity.type
_entity.pdbx_description
1 polymer ?
#
loop_
_entity_poly.entity_id
_entity_poly.type
_entity_poly.pdbx_seq_one_letter_code
_entity_poly.pdbx_strand_id
1 'polypeptide(L)'
;ACVKHFAAYGAAEGGRDYNTSDVSEFRLRNKYFPPFKACIDAGVKLVMAAFEALNGIPATANPWLLQDILRKDLEFEGTVISDWGAVLELIKHGVAEEEAEAGRLALESGVQIEMATAAIVKHIEVYVKKFPHLEAILDEAVEKVLILKNELGLFEDPYRGVDPEREMRELRSPDKKRAAFHAATES
;
A
#
# COMPACT_ATOMS: atom_id res chain seq x y z
N ALA A 1 8.74 4.26 -7.40
CA ALA A 1 8.84 4.30 -5.93
C ALA A 1 7.47 4.02 -5.31
N CYS A 2 7.48 3.49 -4.07
CA CYS A 2 6.29 3.28 -3.25
C CYS A 2 6.49 4.02 -1.93
N VAL A 3 5.59 4.95 -1.59
CA VAL A 3 5.60 5.59 -0.27
C VAL A 3 4.81 4.75 0.72
N LYS A 4 5.33 4.55 1.93
CA LYS A 4 4.73 3.66 2.92
C LYS A 4 5.11 4.02 4.36
N HIS A 5 4.35 3.54 5.32
CA HIS A 5 3.10 2.79 5.23
C HIS A 5 1.94 3.75 5.57
N PHE A 6 0.94 3.84 4.74
CA PHE A 6 -0.16 4.81 4.88
C PHE A 6 -1.27 4.26 5.77
N ALA A 7 -1.53 4.85 6.94
CA ALA A 7 -0.81 5.94 7.56
C ALA A 7 -0.70 5.73 9.08
N ALA A 8 0.18 6.50 9.69
CA ALA A 8 0.39 6.52 11.14
C ALA A 8 1.02 5.25 11.74
N TYR A 9 1.69 4.42 10.95
CA TYR A 9 2.29 3.15 11.38
C TYR A 9 3.26 3.28 12.57
N GLY A 10 3.97 4.40 12.69
CA GLY A 10 4.83 4.68 13.83
C GLY A 10 4.11 5.14 15.11
N ALA A 11 2.77 5.21 15.10
CA ALA A 11 1.95 5.61 16.26
C ALA A 11 1.32 4.44 17.00
N ALA A 12 1.66 3.20 16.63
CA ALA A 12 1.11 2.00 17.24
C ALA A 12 1.30 2.01 18.76
N GLU A 13 0.25 1.66 19.50
CA GLU A 13 0.22 1.69 20.95
C GLU A 13 1.31 0.80 21.58
N GLY A 14 2.01 1.36 22.55
CA GLY A 14 3.12 0.70 23.23
C GLY A 14 4.34 0.44 22.34
N GLY A 15 4.41 1.03 21.13
CA GLY A 15 5.46 0.77 20.15
C GLY A 15 5.44 -0.67 19.63
N ARG A 16 4.31 -1.37 19.76
CA ARG A 16 4.16 -2.76 19.33
C ARG A 16 3.64 -2.81 17.91
N ASP A 17 4.38 -3.52 17.08
CA ASP A 17 3.98 -3.78 15.70
C ASP A 17 2.59 -4.42 15.62
N TYR A 18 1.81 -4.09 14.60
CA TYR A 18 0.42 -4.50 14.40
C TYR A 18 -0.60 -4.00 15.44
N ASN A 19 -0.18 -3.24 16.45
CA ASN A 19 -1.12 -2.72 17.43
C ASN A 19 -1.89 -1.52 16.85
N THR A 20 -3.01 -1.18 17.49
CA THR A 20 -3.86 -0.05 17.09
C THR A 20 -3.10 1.28 17.18
N SER A 21 -3.37 2.17 16.23
CA SER A 21 -2.96 3.57 16.26
C SER A 21 -4.19 4.44 16.54
N ASP A 22 -4.32 4.93 17.79
CA ASP A 22 -5.38 5.87 18.17
C ASP A 22 -4.86 7.30 18.03
N VAL A 23 -5.22 7.97 16.95
CA VAL A 23 -4.68 9.27 16.57
C VAL A 23 -5.81 10.18 16.10
N SER A 24 -5.94 11.36 16.75
CA SER A 24 -6.94 12.34 16.33
C SER A 24 -6.73 12.78 14.88
N GLU A 25 -7.82 13.08 14.17
CA GLU A 25 -7.76 13.58 12.79
C GLU A 25 -6.90 14.85 12.67
N PHE A 26 -6.99 15.75 13.66
CA PHE A 26 -6.12 16.93 13.72
C PHE A 26 -4.64 16.55 13.67
N ARG A 27 -4.24 15.54 14.44
CA ARG A 27 -2.84 15.08 14.47
C ARG A 27 -2.46 14.35 13.19
N LEU A 28 -3.37 13.58 12.60
CA LEU A 28 -3.16 12.93 11.29
C LEU A 28 -2.89 13.98 10.22
N ARG A 29 -3.72 15.01 10.12
CA ARG A 29 -3.62 16.07 9.12
C ARG A 29 -2.39 16.96 9.28
N ASN A 30 -1.91 17.16 10.51
CA ASN A 30 -0.77 18.06 10.77
C ASN A 30 0.57 17.35 10.89
N LYS A 31 0.60 16.04 11.12
CA LYS A 31 1.85 15.30 11.34
C LYS A 31 2.05 14.13 10.39
N TYR A 32 1.03 13.30 10.18
CA TYR A 32 1.20 12.03 9.49
C TYR A 32 0.93 12.10 7.99
N PHE A 33 -0.06 12.90 7.55
CA PHE A 33 -0.38 13.03 6.12
C PHE A 33 0.57 13.93 5.33
N PRO A 34 1.14 15.04 5.88
CA PRO A 34 1.98 15.94 5.08
C PRO A 34 3.18 15.28 4.39
N PRO A 35 3.92 14.31 4.99
CA PRO A 35 4.99 13.61 4.27
C PRO A 35 4.49 12.81 3.06
N PHE A 36 3.29 12.20 3.16
CA PHE A 36 2.68 11.49 2.03
C PHE A 36 2.27 12.46 0.93
N LYS A 37 1.65 13.60 1.30
CA LYS A 37 1.30 14.63 0.30
C LYS A 37 2.55 15.12 -0.45
N ALA A 38 3.64 15.38 0.26
CA ALA A 38 4.88 15.78 -0.38
C ALA A 38 5.43 14.71 -1.35
N CYS A 39 5.32 13.42 -1.02
CA CYS A 39 5.69 12.33 -1.93
C CYS A 39 4.74 12.23 -3.13
N ILE A 40 3.45 12.45 -2.94
CA ILE A 40 2.44 12.47 -4.00
C ILE A 40 2.73 13.61 -4.96
N ASP A 41 2.98 14.82 -4.45
CA ASP A 41 3.33 16.00 -5.24
C ASP A 41 4.66 15.82 -6.01
N ALA A 42 5.57 15.02 -5.47
CA ALA A 42 6.80 14.61 -6.15
C ALA A 42 6.60 13.50 -7.20
N GLY A 43 5.36 13.04 -7.41
CA GLY A 43 5.00 12.10 -8.48
C GLY A 43 5.14 10.62 -8.11
N VAL A 44 5.05 10.24 -6.83
CA VAL A 44 5.00 8.82 -6.46
C VAL A 44 3.77 8.16 -7.06
N LYS A 45 3.92 6.95 -7.58
CA LYS A 45 2.86 6.21 -8.28
C LYS A 45 2.26 5.07 -7.48
N LEU A 46 2.85 4.73 -6.34
CA LEU A 46 2.40 3.62 -5.51
C LEU A 46 2.40 4.01 -4.04
N VAL A 47 1.31 3.71 -3.36
CA VAL A 47 1.14 3.87 -1.91
C VAL A 47 0.83 2.51 -1.30
N MET A 48 1.52 2.15 -0.21
CA MET A 48 1.24 0.94 0.54
C MET A 48 0.45 1.28 1.79
N ALA A 49 -0.71 0.61 1.97
CA ALA A 49 -1.50 0.73 3.19
C ALA A 49 -0.73 0.14 4.38
N ALA A 50 -0.96 0.67 5.56
CA ALA A 50 -0.33 0.18 6.78
C ALA A 50 -1.02 -1.09 7.33
N PHE A 51 -0.35 -1.80 8.24
CA PHE A 51 -0.88 -3.02 8.86
C PHE A 51 -1.94 -2.75 9.92
N GLU A 52 -1.68 -1.71 10.74
CA GLU A 52 -2.47 -1.49 11.95
C GLU A 52 -3.89 -0.99 11.68
N ALA A 53 -4.71 -1.13 12.71
CA ALA A 53 -6.00 -0.47 12.77
C ALA A 53 -5.82 1.00 13.18
N LEU A 54 -6.16 1.91 12.29
CA LEU A 54 -6.20 3.34 12.58
C LEU A 54 -7.57 3.70 13.17
N ASN A 55 -7.59 4.14 14.43
CA ASN A 55 -8.82 4.47 15.14
C ASN A 55 -9.87 3.34 15.06
N GLY A 56 -9.41 2.10 15.21
CA GLY A 56 -10.25 0.91 15.24
C GLY A 56 -10.59 0.29 13.89
N ILE A 57 -10.17 0.88 12.76
CA ILE A 57 -10.41 0.35 11.41
C ILE A 57 -9.07 -0.02 10.75
N PRO A 58 -8.84 -1.29 10.38
CA PRO A 58 -7.62 -1.69 9.66
C PRO A 58 -7.41 -0.84 8.40
N ALA A 59 -6.20 -0.31 8.22
CA ALA A 59 -5.90 0.61 7.13
C ALA A 59 -6.25 0.02 5.74
N THR A 60 -6.05 -1.29 5.55
CA THR A 60 -6.37 -2.03 4.32
C THR A 60 -7.89 -2.08 4.01
N ALA A 61 -8.74 -1.95 5.03
CA ALA A 61 -10.20 -1.95 4.89
C ALA A 61 -10.84 -0.63 5.39
N ASN A 62 -10.12 0.47 5.25
CA ASN A 62 -10.57 1.78 5.73
C ASN A 62 -10.90 2.73 4.56
N PRO A 63 -12.17 2.80 4.12
CA PRO A 63 -12.56 3.65 3.01
C PRO A 63 -12.38 5.15 3.31
N TRP A 64 -12.56 5.60 4.57
CA TRP A 64 -12.25 6.98 4.92
C TRP A 64 -10.76 7.29 4.66
N LEU A 65 -9.86 6.41 5.08
CA LEU A 65 -8.42 6.62 4.90
C LEU A 65 -8.02 6.57 3.42
N LEU A 66 -8.48 5.56 2.68
CA LEU A 66 -8.02 5.30 1.30
C LEU A 66 -8.82 6.09 0.25
N GLN A 67 -10.11 6.37 0.46
CA GLN A 67 -10.92 7.11 -0.50
C GLN A 67 -11.05 8.59 -0.14
N ASP A 68 -11.44 8.92 1.09
CA ASP A 68 -11.67 10.33 1.42
C ASP A 68 -10.35 11.07 1.64
N ILE A 69 -9.43 10.52 2.43
CA ILE A 69 -8.14 11.18 2.67
C ILE A 69 -7.20 11.01 1.49
N LEU A 70 -6.85 9.77 1.12
CA LEU A 70 -5.79 9.55 0.12
C LEU A 70 -6.20 10.03 -1.27
N ARG A 71 -7.40 9.65 -1.74
CA ARG A 71 -7.85 10.00 -3.10
C ARG A 71 -8.34 11.44 -3.21
N LYS A 72 -9.24 11.89 -2.30
CA LYS A 72 -9.86 13.22 -2.41
C LYS A 72 -8.99 14.31 -1.81
N ASP A 73 -8.57 14.19 -0.54
CA ASP A 73 -7.87 15.28 0.15
C ASP A 73 -6.40 15.38 -0.28
N LEU A 74 -5.70 14.26 -0.47
CA LEU A 74 -4.31 14.24 -0.91
C LEU A 74 -4.16 14.14 -2.44
N GLU A 75 -5.25 13.97 -3.19
CA GLU A 75 -5.31 13.95 -4.66
C GLU A 75 -4.41 12.86 -5.26
N PHE A 76 -4.34 11.69 -4.63
CA PHE A 76 -3.53 10.57 -5.13
C PHE A 76 -4.27 9.81 -6.22
N GLU A 77 -3.73 9.81 -7.44
CA GLU A 77 -4.31 9.11 -8.60
C GLU A 77 -3.67 7.74 -8.87
N GLY A 78 -2.53 7.44 -8.25
CA GLY A 78 -1.77 6.21 -8.46
C GLY A 78 -2.43 4.95 -7.87
N THR A 79 -1.65 3.89 -7.73
CA THR A 79 -2.11 2.57 -7.28
C THR A 79 -1.89 2.38 -5.77
N VAL A 80 -2.85 1.76 -5.09
CA VAL A 80 -2.72 1.34 -3.69
C VAL A 80 -2.43 -0.16 -3.63
N ILE A 81 -1.41 -0.53 -2.88
CA ILE A 81 -1.05 -1.92 -2.57
C ILE A 81 -1.26 -2.19 -1.09
N SER A 82 -1.74 -3.38 -0.74
CA SER A 82 -1.74 -3.82 0.66
C SER A 82 -0.31 -4.07 1.16
N ASP A 83 -0.11 -4.11 2.46
CA ASP A 83 1.10 -4.69 3.02
C ASP A 83 1.06 -6.23 2.98
N TRP A 84 2.14 -6.88 3.37
CA TRP A 84 2.31 -8.34 3.32
C TRP A 84 1.20 -9.08 4.09
N GLY A 85 0.36 -9.81 3.39
CA GLY A 85 -0.72 -10.58 4.00
C GLY A 85 -1.84 -9.77 4.65
N ALA A 86 -1.79 -8.44 4.59
CA ALA A 86 -2.70 -7.55 5.32
C ALA A 86 -4.18 -7.73 4.97
N VAL A 87 -4.49 -8.23 3.77
CA VAL A 87 -5.88 -8.54 3.41
C VAL A 87 -6.41 -9.70 4.26
N LEU A 88 -5.65 -10.78 4.42
CA LEU A 88 -6.08 -11.90 5.28
C LEU A 88 -6.05 -11.56 6.78
N GLU A 89 -5.25 -10.58 7.18
CA GLU A 89 -5.23 -10.10 8.55
C GLU A 89 -6.52 -9.39 8.98
N LEU A 90 -7.36 -8.95 8.03
CA LEU A 90 -8.71 -8.44 8.32
C LEU A 90 -9.55 -9.44 9.11
N ILE A 91 -9.33 -10.74 8.93
CA ILE A 91 -9.97 -11.80 9.70
C ILE A 91 -9.49 -11.76 11.16
N LYS A 92 -8.16 -11.60 11.37
CA LYS A 92 -7.58 -11.50 12.71
C LYS A 92 -7.98 -10.22 13.44
N HIS A 93 -8.17 -9.13 12.69
CA HIS A 93 -8.72 -7.88 13.21
C HIS A 93 -10.21 -7.95 13.53
N GLY A 94 -10.89 -9.04 13.15
CA GLY A 94 -12.30 -9.26 13.43
C GLY A 94 -13.26 -8.41 12.58
N VAL A 95 -12.79 -7.86 11.46
CA VAL A 95 -13.63 -7.07 10.52
C VAL A 95 -14.10 -7.89 9.33
N ALA A 96 -13.55 -9.07 9.13
CA ALA A 96 -14.00 -10.05 8.14
C ALA A 96 -14.15 -11.43 8.80
N GLU A 97 -15.14 -12.21 8.37
CA GLU A 97 -15.35 -13.58 8.87
C GLU A 97 -14.50 -14.60 8.09
N GLU A 98 -14.30 -14.36 6.80
CA GLU A 98 -13.62 -15.29 5.89
C GLU A 98 -12.77 -14.58 4.82
N GLU A 99 -11.92 -15.34 4.12
CA GLU A 99 -11.04 -14.85 3.06
C GLU A 99 -11.81 -14.09 1.97
N ALA A 100 -12.98 -14.59 1.61
CA ALA A 100 -13.84 -13.97 0.62
C ALA A 100 -14.25 -12.55 1.04
N GLU A 101 -14.74 -12.38 2.24
CA GLU A 101 -15.14 -11.08 2.77
C GLU A 101 -13.95 -10.13 2.92
N ALA A 102 -12.81 -10.63 3.39
CA ALA A 102 -11.59 -9.85 3.52
C ALA A 102 -11.15 -9.25 2.17
N GLY A 103 -11.13 -10.07 1.11
CA GLY A 103 -10.81 -9.60 -0.24
C GLY A 103 -11.79 -8.55 -0.76
N ARG A 104 -13.09 -8.73 -0.53
CA ARG A 104 -14.12 -7.77 -0.91
C ARG A 104 -13.94 -6.43 -0.19
N LEU A 105 -13.78 -6.44 1.13
CA LEU A 105 -13.60 -5.23 1.93
C LEU A 105 -12.36 -4.44 1.52
N ALA A 106 -11.25 -5.11 1.25
CA ALA A 106 -10.03 -4.47 0.77
C ALA A 106 -10.24 -3.81 -0.62
N LEU A 107 -10.87 -4.52 -1.56
CA LEU A 107 -11.16 -4.00 -2.90
C LEU A 107 -12.10 -2.79 -2.83
N GLU A 108 -13.21 -2.89 -2.09
CA GLU A 108 -14.17 -1.79 -1.88
C GLU A 108 -13.52 -0.57 -1.21
N SER A 109 -12.55 -0.79 -0.33
CA SER A 109 -11.82 0.30 0.32
C SER A 109 -10.80 0.99 -0.60
N GLY A 110 -10.47 0.40 -1.75
CA GLY A 110 -9.60 1.01 -2.75
C GLY A 110 -8.19 0.42 -2.83
N VAL A 111 -8.00 -0.83 -2.40
CA VAL A 111 -6.76 -1.60 -2.62
C VAL A 111 -6.82 -2.23 -4.01
N GLN A 112 -5.86 -1.91 -4.89
CA GLN A 112 -5.78 -2.46 -6.24
C GLN A 112 -4.81 -3.63 -6.36
N ILE A 113 -3.80 -3.72 -5.50
CA ILE A 113 -2.82 -4.81 -5.50
C ILE A 113 -2.81 -5.48 -4.13
N GLU A 114 -3.06 -6.77 -4.11
CA GLU A 114 -2.95 -7.60 -2.91
C GLU A 114 -1.55 -8.21 -2.82
N MET A 115 -0.84 -7.95 -1.70
CA MET A 115 0.52 -8.45 -1.51
C MET A 115 0.51 -9.78 -0.74
N ALA A 116 1.17 -10.79 -1.32
CA ALA A 116 1.48 -12.10 -0.72
C ALA A 116 0.27 -12.98 -0.34
N THR A 117 -0.94 -12.57 -0.70
CA THR A 117 -2.16 -13.36 -0.59
C THR A 117 -2.93 -13.32 -1.92
N ALA A 118 -4.07 -13.99 -2.00
CA ALA A 118 -4.85 -14.06 -3.22
C ALA A 118 -6.37 -14.04 -2.93
N ALA A 119 -6.79 -13.41 -1.84
CA ALA A 119 -8.18 -13.37 -1.41
C ALA A 119 -9.09 -12.71 -2.46
N ILE A 120 -8.61 -11.61 -3.07
CA ILE A 120 -9.36 -10.94 -4.12
C ILE A 120 -9.50 -11.86 -5.34
N VAL A 121 -8.39 -12.33 -5.89
CA VAL A 121 -8.37 -13.09 -7.16
C VAL A 121 -9.11 -14.44 -7.07
N LYS A 122 -9.01 -15.13 -5.94
CA LYS A 122 -9.70 -16.42 -5.75
C LYS A 122 -11.21 -16.32 -5.73
N HIS A 123 -11.75 -15.20 -5.27
CA HIS A 123 -13.16 -15.06 -4.99
C HIS A 123 -13.88 -14.03 -5.87
N ILE A 124 -13.16 -13.36 -6.77
CA ILE A 124 -13.66 -12.22 -7.54
C ILE A 124 -14.90 -12.58 -8.40
N GLU A 125 -14.92 -13.76 -9.01
CA GLU A 125 -16.08 -14.19 -9.82
C GLU A 125 -17.36 -14.34 -8.99
N VAL A 126 -17.22 -14.81 -7.75
CA VAL A 126 -18.34 -14.96 -6.81
C VAL A 126 -18.81 -13.59 -6.34
N TYR A 127 -17.88 -12.66 -6.10
CA TYR A 127 -18.22 -11.31 -5.68
C TYR A 127 -18.98 -10.53 -6.72
N VAL A 128 -18.49 -10.50 -7.95
CA VAL A 128 -19.14 -9.77 -9.04
C VAL A 128 -20.54 -10.28 -9.30
N LYS A 129 -20.76 -11.61 -9.22
CA LYS A 129 -22.11 -12.19 -9.35
C LYS A 129 -23.03 -11.80 -8.19
N LYS A 130 -22.51 -11.75 -6.95
CA LYS A 130 -23.31 -11.44 -5.76
C LYS A 130 -23.49 -9.93 -5.55
N PHE A 131 -22.50 -9.14 -5.93
CA PHE A 131 -22.44 -7.70 -5.75
C PHE A 131 -22.04 -7.03 -7.08
N PRO A 132 -22.99 -6.78 -7.99
CA PRO A 132 -22.68 -6.28 -9.35
C PRO A 132 -21.91 -4.95 -9.39
N HIS A 133 -22.00 -4.12 -8.36
CA HIS A 133 -21.25 -2.86 -8.29
C HIS A 133 -19.73 -3.09 -8.20
N LEU A 134 -19.27 -4.27 -7.78
CA LEU A 134 -17.85 -4.60 -7.71
C LEU A 134 -17.19 -4.74 -9.07
N GLU A 135 -17.95 -4.98 -10.15
CA GLU A 135 -17.40 -5.06 -11.50
C GLU A 135 -16.72 -3.74 -11.89
N ALA A 136 -17.38 -2.62 -11.66
CA ALA A 136 -16.82 -1.31 -11.96
C ALA A 136 -15.58 -0.98 -11.08
N ILE A 137 -15.60 -1.40 -9.81
CA ILE A 137 -14.45 -1.21 -8.89
C ILE A 137 -13.26 -2.08 -9.34
N LEU A 138 -13.53 -3.29 -9.79
CA LEU A 138 -12.52 -4.21 -10.33
C LEU A 138 -11.90 -3.64 -11.61
N ASP A 139 -12.73 -3.16 -12.54
CA ASP A 139 -12.26 -2.56 -13.79
C ASP A 139 -11.36 -1.35 -13.52
N GLU A 140 -11.74 -0.47 -12.61
CA GLU A 140 -10.89 0.64 -12.17
C GLU A 140 -9.57 0.15 -11.55
N ALA A 141 -9.62 -0.89 -10.72
CA ALA A 141 -8.43 -1.45 -10.10
C ALA A 141 -7.46 -2.02 -11.16
N VAL A 142 -7.98 -2.77 -12.13
CA VAL A 142 -7.19 -3.32 -13.24
C VAL A 142 -6.61 -2.20 -14.09
N GLU A 143 -7.41 -1.19 -14.45
CA GLU A 143 -6.94 -0.04 -15.22
C GLU A 143 -5.77 0.66 -14.55
N LYS A 144 -5.86 0.97 -13.24
CA LYS A 144 -4.76 1.59 -12.49
C LYS A 144 -3.47 0.78 -12.52
N VAL A 145 -3.57 -0.54 -12.41
CA VAL A 145 -2.40 -1.44 -12.49
C VAL A 145 -1.81 -1.47 -13.89
N LEU A 146 -2.64 -1.48 -14.93
CA LEU A 146 -2.19 -1.44 -16.32
C LEU A 146 -1.52 -0.10 -16.66
N ILE A 147 -2.09 1.02 -16.20
CA ILE A 147 -1.48 2.35 -16.35
C ILE A 147 -0.11 2.38 -15.68
N LEU A 148 0.01 1.88 -14.44
CA LEU A 148 1.28 1.82 -13.73
C LEU A 148 2.33 1.00 -14.50
N LYS A 149 1.96 -0.16 -15.05
CA LYS A 149 2.86 -0.99 -15.87
C LYS A 149 3.28 -0.27 -17.16
N ASN A 150 2.35 0.42 -17.80
CA ASN A 150 2.63 1.21 -19.01
C ASN A 150 3.58 2.37 -18.73
N GLU A 151 3.34 3.15 -17.68
CA GLU A 151 4.23 4.26 -17.28
C GLU A 151 5.64 3.77 -16.91
N LEU A 152 5.76 2.55 -16.41
CA LEU A 152 7.05 1.91 -16.14
C LEU A 152 7.70 1.33 -17.40
N GLY A 153 7.02 1.34 -18.56
CA GLY A 153 7.52 0.78 -19.84
C GLY A 153 7.64 -0.75 -19.81
N LEU A 154 6.85 -1.44 -18.99
CA LEU A 154 6.97 -2.89 -18.81
C LEU A 154 6.32 -3.68 -19.95
N PHE A 155 5.49 -3.05 -20.77
CA PHE A 155 4.92 -3.69 -21.97
C PHE A 155 5.91 -3.70 -23.12
N GLU A 156 6.75 -2.66 -23.23
CA GLU A 156 7.77 -2.56 -24.26
C GLU A 156 9.03 -3.36 -23.90
N ASP A 157 9.47 -3.27 -22.65
CA ASP A 157 10.64 -3.99 -22.14
C ASP A 157 10.46 -4.35 -20.65
N PRO A 158 9.96 -5.56 -20.34
CA PRO A 158 9.76 -6.01 -18.96
C PRO A 158 11.08 -6.16 -18.18
N TYR A 159 12.22 -6.23 -18.86
CA TYR A 159 13.54 -6.40 -18.27
C TYR A 159 14.41 -5.13 -18.28
N ARG A 160 13.86 -3.97 -18.63
CA ARG A 160 14.56 -2.68 -18.75
C ARG A 160 15.42 -2.30 -17.54
N GLY A 161 15.14 -2.84 -16.38
CA GLY A 161 15.90 -2.61 -15.16
C GLY A 161 17.06 -3.59 -14.93
N VAL A 162 17.15 -4.65 -15.72
CA VAL A 162 18.14 -5.72 -15.55
C VAL A 162 19.45 -5.34 -16.26
N ASP A 163 20.51 -5.18 -15.48
CA ASP A 163 21.85 -4.88 -15.98
C ASP A 163 22.89 -5.54 -15.04
N PRO A 164 23.33 -6.79 -15.36
CA PRO A 164 24.25 -7.54 -14.51
C PRO A 164 25.61 -6.85 -14.34
N GLU A 165 26.10 -6.11 -15.35
CA GLU A 165 27.37 -5.39 -15.23
C GLU A 165 27.24 -4.20 -14.27
N ARG A 166 26.14 -3.46 -14.36
CA ARG A 166 25.82 -2.39 -13.39
C ARG A 166 25.65 -2.96 -11.99
N GLU A 167 24.96 -4.09 -11.86
CA GLU A 167 24.78 -4.76 -10.57
C GLU A 167 26.14 -5.11 -9.94
N MET A 168 27.04 -5.75 -10.67
CA MET A 168 28.38 -6.09 -10.17
C MET A 168 29.19 -4.86 -9.79
N ARG A 169 29.10 -3.78 -10.55
CA ARG A 169 29.81 -2.52 -10.27
C ARG A 169 29.24 -1.79 -9.06
N GLU A 170 27.92 -1.78 -8.91
CA GLU A 170 27.21 -0.98 -7.91
C GLU A 170 27.02 -1.70 -6.58
N LEU A 171 26.72 -3.01 -6.60
CA LEU A 171 26.51 -3.75 -5.36
C LEU A 171 27.82 -3.88 -4.58
N ARG A 172 27.74 -3.54 -3.28
CA ARG A 172 28.88 -3.65 -2.35
C ARG A 172 30.16 -2.92 -2.81
N SER A 173 30.02 -1.87 -3.62
CA SER A 173 31.17 -1.04 -3.98
C SER A 173 31.88 -0.50 -2.72
N PRO A 174 33.20 -0.18 -2.78
CA PRO A 174 33.94 0.33 -1.63
C PRO A 174 33.27 1.54 -0.98
N ASP A 175 32.72 2.44 -1.78
CA ASP A 175 32.05 3.65 -1.30
C ASP A 175 30.77 3.33 -0.53
N LYS A 176 29.95 2.40 -1.02
CA LYS A 176 28.73 1.95 -0.34
C LYS A 176 29.02 1.21 0.96
N LYS A 177 30.10 0.40 1.00
CA LYS A 177 30.55 -0.23 2.23
C LYS A 177 31.03 0.80 3.27
N ARG A 178 31.78 1.84 2.83
CA ARG A 178 32.17 2.94 3.72
C ARG A 178 30.97 3.70 4.26
N ALA A 179 30.00 4.03 3.41
CA ALA A 179 28.78 4.72 3.83
C ALA A 179 27.98 3.89 4.85
N ALA A 180 27.83 2.59 4.62
CA ALA A 180 27.16 1.69 5.56
C ALA A 180 27.90 1.57 6.89
N PHE A 181 29.23 1.49 6.87
CA PHE A 181 30.05 1.47 8.07
C PHE A 181 29.92 2.78 8.86
N HIS A 182 29.97 3.92 8.17
CA HIS A 182 29.83 5.23 8.79
C HIS A 182 28.45 5.39 9.46
N ALA A 183 27.39 5.04 8.76
CA ALA A 183 26.04 5.06 9.32
C ALA A 183 25.90 4.18 10.57
N ALA A 184 26.49 2.98 10.55
CA ALA A 184 26.45 2.06 11.68
C ALA A 184 27.30 2.50 12.89
N THR A 185 28.32 3.33 12.67
CA THR A 185 29.20 3.82 13.75
C THR A 185 28.73 5.13 14.36
N GLU A 186 27.83 5.86 13.68
CA GLU A 186 27.26 7.13 14.14
C GLU A 186 25.85 6.99 14.74
N SER A 187 25.24 5.80 14.65
CA SER A 187 23.93 5.50 15.23
C SER A 187 24.06 4.91 16.64
#